data_6e4d7daaef2c3f3e28324eb1269d23f7
#
_entry.id   6e4d7daaef2c3f3e28324eb1269d23f7
#
_cell.length_a   1.000
_cell.length_b   1.000
_cell.length_c   1.000
_cell.angle_alpha   90.00
_cell.angle_beta   90.00
_cell.angle_gamma   90.00
#
_symmetry.space_group_name_H-M   'P 1'
#
loop_
_entity.id
_entity.type
_entity.pdbx_description
1 polymer ?
#
loop_
_entity_poly.entity_id
_entity_poly.type
_entity_poly.pdbx_seq_one_letter_code
_entity_poly.pdbx_strand_id
1 'polypeptide(L)'
;MNPIKTVLISVSDKTGIIEFAKELKKLDVKIISTGGTAKTLKNARIPVVSVDKITGFPEILDGRVKTLHPKIHAGILAKRTKEHLDELKKLKIETIDMVVVNLYPFEEKSSIENIDIGGVALLRAAAKNFEDVLVICDPKDYHHIVANMNMKKNDFSFRKQLAAKAFGHTAYYDSLIANYFTEEPFPEKITVGLKKFSDLRYGENPHQKASLYQISNLQSPISNLNQLQGKELSYNNYIDVDSAYNLVCQFQKPSCVIVKHTNPCGVSSSANIFDAYKNALACDPVSAFG
;
A
#
# COMPACT_ATOMS: atom_id res chain seq x y z
N MET A 1 -9.58 25.02 -9.07
CA MET A 1 -9.15 24.35 -7.81
C MET A 1 -8.23 25.25 -7.02
N ASN A 2 -8.31 25.19 -5.69
CA ASN A 2 -7.48 26.03 -4.84
C ASN A 2 -6.00 25.63 -4.95
N PRO A 3 -5.07 26.59 -4.98
CA PRO A 3 -3.64 26.29 -5.00
C PRO A 3 -3.24 25.63 -3.67
N ILE A 4 -2.30 24.71 -3.74
CA ILE A 4 -1.72 24.07 -2.56
C ILE A 4 -0.73 25.07 -1.94
N LYS A 5 -1.05 25.56 -0.73
CA LYS A 5 -0.23 26.52 0.01
C LYS A 5 0.44 25.90 1.24
N THR A 6 -0.21 24.92 1.86
CA THR A 6 0.27 24.32 3.09
C THR A 6 0.21 22.79 2.99
N VAL A 7 1.31 22.12 3.33
CA VAL A 7 1.40 20.66 3.39
C VAL A 7 1.77 20.20 4.79
N LEU A 8 1.12 19.14 5.26
CA LEU A 8 1.53 18.39 6.45
C LEU A 8 2.26 17.13 6.01
N ILE A 9 3.51 16.95 6.44
CA ILE A 9 4.34 15.79 6.11
C ILE A 9 4.70 15.04 7.39
N SER A 10 4.30 13.77 7.48
CA SER A 10 4.64 12.87 8.57
C SER A 10 4.83 11.46 8.02
N VAL A 11 6.06 11.07 7.73
CA VAL A 11 6.37 9.81 7.06
C VAL A 11 7.32 8.94 7.90
N SER A 12 7.05 7.65 7.95
CA SER A 12 7.94 6.62 8.50
C SER A 12 9.05 6.28 7.50
N ASP A 13 8.66 5.83 6.30
CA ASP A 13 9.56 5.69 5.16
C ASP A 13 9.89 7.06 4.56
N LYS A 14 11.17 7.39 4.55
CA LYS A 14 11.69 8.69 4.09
C LYS A 14 12.21 8.68 2.65
N THR A 15 11.95 7.59 1.94
CA THR A 15 12.34 7.46 0.53
C THR A 15 11.77 8.61 -0.30
N GLY A 16 12.64 9.35 -1.00
CA GLY A 16 12.27 10.45 -1.90
C GLY A 16 11.70 11.71 -1.24
N ILE A 17 11.55 11.75 0.12
CA ILE A 17 10.88 12.87 0.79
C ILE A 17 11.67 14.17 0.72
N ILE A 18 12.99 14.12 0.68
CA ILE A 18 13.84 15.32 0.60
C ILE A 18 13.67 15.98 -0.76
N GLU A 19 13.73 15.21 -1.83
CA GLU A 19 13.55 15.68 -3.20
C GLU A 19 12.15 16.25 -3.40
N PHE A 20 11.14 15.52 -2.92
CA PHE A 20 9.76 15.99 -2.95
C PHE A 20 9.58 17.31 -2.20
N ALA A 21 10.12 17.44 -0.99
CA ALA A 21 10.03 18.68 -0.21
C ALA A 21 10.81 19.85 -0.82
N LYS A 22 11.92 19.60 -1.56
CA LYS A 22 12.61 20.62 -2.33
C LYS A 22 11.73 21.18 -3.46
N GLU A 23 11.01 20.31 -4.15
CA GLU A 23 10.08 20.75 -5.21
C GLU A 23 8.91 21.57 -4.62
N LEU A 24 8.35 21.15 -3.49
CA LEU A 24 7.32 21.91 -2.78
C LEU A 24 7.83 23.31 -2.36
N LYS A 25 9.09 23.39 -1.89
CA LYS A 25 9.72 24.67 -1.55
C LYS A 25 9.85 25.59 -2.77
N LYS A 26 10.21 25.06 -3.95
CA LYS A 26 10.27 25.86 -5.20
C LYS A 26 8.91 26.43 -5.59
N LEU A 27 7.82 25.76 -5.19
CA LEU A 27 6.44 26.18 -5.41
C LEU A 27 5.89 27.07 -4.29
N ASP A 28 6.75 27.51 -3.36
CA ASP A 28 6.41 28.36 -2.20
C ASP A 28 5.37 27.71 -1.27
N VAL A 29 5.39 26.37 -1.14
CA VAL A 29 4.49 25.62 -0.26
C VAL A 29 5.07 25.59 1.16
N LYS A 30 4.28 26.04 2.14
CA LYS A 30 4.60 25.96 3.56
C LYS A 30 4.58 24.48 4.03
N ILE A 31 5.67 24.02 4.62
CA ILE A 31 5.79 22.64 5.11
C ILE A 31 5.61 22.61 6.63
N ILE A 32 4.61 21.86 7.10
CA ILE A 32 4.40 21.50 8.50
C ILE A 32 4.84 20.05 8.66
N SER A 33 5.58 19.70 9.73
CA SER A 33 6.04 18.33 9.92
C SER A 33 6.23 17.98 11.40
N THR A 34 6.37 16.68 11.66
CA THR A 34 6.51 16.09 13.02
C THR A 34 7.86 15.41 13.21
N GLY A 35 8.32 15.36 14.45
CA GLY A 35 9.38 14.47 14.94
C GLY A 35 10.54 14.20 14.00
N GLY A 36 10.76 12.93 13.67
CA GLY A 36 11.86 12.48 12.82
C GLY A 36 11.82 13.03 11.39
N THR A 37 10.63 13.19 10.80
CA THR A 37 10.50 13.78 9.46
C THR A 37 10.92 15.24 9.44
N ALA A 38 10.50 16.03 10.43
CA ALA A 38 10.93 17.42 10.56
C ALA A 38 12.45 17.53 10.72
N LYS A 39 13.08 16.65 11.51
CA LYS A 39 14.54 16.58 11.68
C LYS A 39 15.24 16.29 10.35
N THR A 40 14.76 15.29 9.60
CA THR A 40 15.31 14.94 8.28
C THR A 40 15.26 16.11 7.30
N LEU A 41 14.12 16.80 7.21
CA LEU A 41 13.94 17.92 6.30
C LEU A 41 14.80 19.15 6.71
N LYS A 42 14.88 19.44 8.01
CA LYS A 42 15.75 20.51 8.53
C LYS A 42 17.23 20.25 8.25
N ASN A 43 17.70 19.02 8.42
CA ASN A 43 19.07 18.62 8.08
C ASN A 43 19.37 18.82 6.59
N ALA A 44 18.38 18.69 5.72
CA ALA A 44 18.47 18.98 4.29
C ALA A 44 18.29 20.48 3.95
N ARG A 45 18.30 21.38 4.97
CA ARG A 45 18.11 22.83 4.83
C ARG A 45 16.77 23.24 4.18
N ILE A 46 15.74 22.47 4.44
CA ILE A 46 14.37 22.75 4.01
C ILE A 46 13.65 23.42 5.18
N PRO A 47 13.05 24.63 4.98
CA PRO A 47 12.26 25.29 6.01
C PRO A 47 11.05 24.45 6.42
N VAL A 48 10.90 24.19 7.72
CA VAL A 48 9.80 23.37 8.26
C VAL A 48 9.27 24.01 9.54
N VAL A 49 7.96 24.14 9.62
CA VAL A 49 7.25 24.50 10.85
C VAL A 49 6.88 23.21 11.58
N SER A 50 7.23 23.09 12.83
CA SER A 50 6.86 21.91 13.63
C SER A 50 5.40 21.98 14.09
N VAL A 51 4.76 20.82 14.23
CA VAL A 51 3.34 20.70 14.62
C VAL A 51 3.06 21.36 15.97
N ASP A 52 3.98 21.23 16.94
CA ASP A 52 3.88 21.89 18.25
C ASP A 52 3.75 23.41 18.15
N LYS A 53 4.42 24.06 17.17
CA LYS A 53 4.27 25.50 16.93
C LYS A 53 2.87 25.86 16.38
N ILE A 54 2.24 24.98 15.61
CA ILE A 54 0.90 25.20 15.07
C ILE A 54 -0.16 24.95 16.16
N THR A 55 0.00 23.88 16.91
CA THR A 55 -0.98 23.49 17.94
C THR A 55 -0.86 24.32 19.21
N GLY A 56 0.35 24.75 19.54
CA GLY A 56 0.70 25.30 20.85
C GLY A 56 0.76 24.22 21.95
N PHE A 57 0.80 22.95 21.56
CA PHE A 57 0.80 21.78 22.46
C PHE A 57 2.05 20.92 22.17
N PRO A 58 2.82 20.56 23.20
CA PRO A 58 4.01 19.74 23.01
C PRO A 58 3.68 18.31 22.58
N GLU A 59 4.65 17.63 21.97
CA GLU A 59 4.62 16.18 21.81
C GLU A 59 4.73 15.53 23.18
N ILE A 60 3.83 14.58 23.50
CA ILE A 60 3.77 13.90 24.80
C ILE A 60 3.73 12.38 24.64
N LEU A 61 3.94 11.65 25.74
CA LEU A 61 3.89 10.19 25.81
C LEU A 61 4.88 9.56 24.78
N ASP A 62 6.12 10.04 24.79
CA ASP A 62 7.19 9.59 23.89
C ASP A 62 6.81 9.66 22.39
N GLY A 63 5.97 10.66 22.03
CA GLY A 63 5.55 10.89 20.66
C GLY A 63 4.29 10.14 20.24
N ARG A 64 3.63 9.42 21.13
CA ARG A 64 2.35 8.76 20.82
C ARG A 64 1.24 9.77 20.53
N VAL A 65 1.31 10.97 21.10
CA VAL A 65 0.35 12.06 20.87
C VAL A 65 1.09 13.30 20.38
N LYS A 66 0.85 13.67 19.13
CA LYS A 66 1.45 14.85 18.47
C LYS A 66 0.55 15.48 17.40
N THR A 67 -0.14 14.69 16.60
CA THR A 67 -0.96 15.17 15.47
C THR A 67 -2.46 15.12 15.74
N LEU A 68 -2.89 14.40 16.77
CA LEU A 68 -4.29 14.29 17.18
C LEU A 68 -4.73 15.55 17.94
N HIS A 69 -4.85 16.65 17.22
CA HIS A 69 -5.18 17.95 17.78
C HIS A 69 -6.25 18.66 16.92
N PRO A 70 -7.24 19.34 17.51
CA PRO A 70 -8.31 20.02 16.77
C PRO A 70 -7.81 20.99 15.72
N LYS A 71 -6.75 21.77 15.98
CA LYS A 71 -6.19 22.70 14.99
C LYS A 71 -5.68 22.00 13.73
N ILE A 72 -5.08 20.82 13.85
CA ILE A 72 -4.59 20.05 12.71
C ILE A 72 -5.77 19.47 11.92
N HIS A 73 -6.68 18.80 12.61
CA HIS A 73 -7.82 18.16 11.95
C HIS A 73 -8.81 19.16 11.37
N ALA A 74 -9.04 20.30 12.02
CA ALA A 74 -9.85 21.39 11.47
C ALA A 74 -9.22 21.95 10.19
N GLY A 75 -7.89 22.20 10.17
CA GLY A 75 -7.18 22.64 8.97
C GLY A 75 -7.33 21.68 7.77
N ILE A 76 -7.39 20.37 8.04
CA ILE A 76 -7.59 19.32 7.03
C ILE A 76 -9.07 19.20 6.64
N LEU A 77 -9.99 19.14 7.61
CA LEU A 77 -11.39 18.78 7.37
C LEU A 77 -12.28 19.95 6.92
N ALA A 78 -11.82 21.19 7.08
CA ALA A 78 -12.58 22.34 6.65
C ALA A 78 -12.77 22.34 5.13
N LYS A 79 -14.04 22.38 4.70
CA LYS A 79 -14.38 22.69 3.32
C LYS A 79 -13.95 24.13 3.01
N ARG A 80 -13.66 24.42 1.76
CA ARG A 80 -13.25 25.77 1.34
C ARG A 80 -14.46 26.68 1.08
N THR A 81 -15.53 26.50 1.88
CA THR A 81 -16.71 27.38 1.92
C THR A 81 -16.42 28.60 2.79
N LYS A 82 -17.17 29.69 2.57
CA LYS A 82 -17.01 30.92 3.33
C LYS A 82 -17.22 30.69 4.84
N GLU A 83 -18.23 29.92 5.19
CA GLU A 83 -18.61 29.63 6.59
C GLU A 83 -17.44 28.95 7.33
N HIS A 84 -16.88 27.87 6.77
CA HIS A 84 -15.76 27.15 7.38
C HIS A 84 -14.48 27.99 7.43
N LEU A 85 -14.18 28.76 6.38
CA LEU A 85 -13.00 29.63 6.36
C LEU A 85 -13.12 30.76 7.39
N ASP A 86 -14.31 31.35 7.57
CA ASP A 86 -14.57 32.38 8.60
C ASP A 86 -14.45 31.81 10.01
N GLU A 87 -14.91 30.57 10.25
CA GLU A 87 -14.74 29.84 11.51
C GLU A 87 -13.26 29.59 11.82
N LEU A 88 -12.50 29.04 10.86
CA LEU A 88 -11.06 28.83 11.03
C LEU A 88 -10.32 30.14 11.34
N LYS A 89 -10.68 31.22 10.66
CA LYS A 89 -10.08 32.55 10.87
C LYS A 89 -10.32 33.06 12.30
N LYS A 90 -11.54 32.91 12.83
CA LYS A 90 -11.86 33.28 14.23
C LYS A 90 -11.01 32.50 15.23
N LEU A 91 -10.73 31.22 14.94
CA LEU A 91 -9.92 30.32 15.77
C LEU A 91 -8.41 30.42 15.48
N LYS A 92 -8.00 31.26 14.54
CA LYS A 92 -6.60 31.41 14.08
C LYS A 92 -6.02 30.06 13.60
N ILE A 93 -6.81 29.29 12.86
CA ILE A 93 -6.42 28.01 12.28
C ILE A 93 -6.18 28.21 10.78
N GLU A 94 -5.02 27.77 10.27
CA GLU A 94 -4.71 27.77 8.84
C GLU A 94 -5.23 26.46 8.19
N THR A 95 -5.61 26.56 6.91
CA THR A 95 -5.95 25.39 6.10
C THR A 95 -4.71 24.55 5.80
N ILE A 96 -4.90 23.24 5.74
CA ILE A 96 -3.90 22.28 5.24
C ILE A 96 -4.44 21.76 3.91
N ASP A 97 -3.70 21.96 2.83
CA ASP A 97 -4.15 21.69 1.46
C ASP A 97 -3.61 20.36 0.93
N MET A 98 -2.58 19.83 1.59
CA MET A 98 -1.98 18.52 1.26
C MET A 98 -1.55 17.80 2.54
N VAL A 99 -1.76 16.50 2.58
CA VAL A 99 -1.30 15.59 3.65
C VAL A 99 -0.47 14.48 3.02
N VAL A 100 0.76 14.34 3.50
CA VAL A 100 1.72 13.32 3.06
C VAL A 100 2.09 12.46 4.26
N VAL A 101 1.57 11.26 4.30
CA VAL A 101 1.74 10.34 5.43
C VAL A 101 1.90 8.92 4.92
N ASN A 102 2.94 8.23 5.33
CA ASN A 102 3.00 6.78 5.30
C ASN A 102 3.11 6.22 6.72
N LEU A 103 2.56 5.04 6.91
CA LEU A 103 2.40 4.43 8.23
C LEU A 103 3.67 3.67 8.66
N TYR A 104 3.76 3.33 9.94
CA TYR A 104 4.79 2.41 10.41
C TYR A 104 4.66 1.05 9.70
N PRO A 105 5.80 0.36 9.41
CA PRO A 105 5.80 -0.89 8.66
C PRO A 105 5.33 -2.07 9.52
N PHE A 106 4.06 -2.11 9.88
CA PHE A 106 3.46 -3.16 10.71
C PHE A 106 3.58 -4.55 10.06
N GLU A 107 3.49 -4.61 8.73
CA GLU A 107 3.66 -5.85 7.95
C GLU A 107 5.05 -6.48 8.16
N GLU A 108 6.10 -5.65 8.25
CA GLU A 108 7.49 -6.11 8.41
C GLU A 108 7.84 -6.37 9.87
N LYS A 109 7.25 -5.61 10.79
CA LYS A 109 7.52 -5.67 12.22
C LYS A 109 6.24 -5.52 13.02
N SER A 110 5.48 -6.61 13.12
CA SER A 110 4.24 -6.66 13.88
C SER A 110 4.51 -6.51 15.39
N SER A 111 4.12 -5.37 15.96
CA SER A 111 4.17 -5.11 17.39
C SER A 111 3.20 -4.00 17.76
N ILE A 112 2.74 -3.96 19.01
CA ILE A 112 1.82 -2.93 19.52
C ILE A 112 2.40 -1.53 19.30
N GLU A 113 3.70 -1.34 19.50
CA GLU A 113 4.36 -0.04 19.34
C GLU A 113 4.42 0.45 17.88
N ASN A 114 4.24 -0.44 16.91
CA ASN A 114 4.18 -0.11 15.48
C ASN A 114 2.75 0.13 14.98
N ILE A 115 1.76 0.18 15.86
CA ILE A 115 0.39 0.57 15.51
C ILE A 115 0.31 2.08 15.44
N ASP A 116 0.16 2.61 14.21
CA ASP A 116 0.06 4.05 13.96
C ASP A 116 -1.38 4.53 14.16
N ILE A 117 -1.59 5.41 15.13
CA ILE A 117 -2.89 6.03 15.40
C ILE A 117 -3.00 7.36 14.64
N GLY A 118 -2.01 8.21 14.80
CA GLY A 118 -2.02 9.57 14.25
C GLY A 118 -1.96 9.63 12.74
N GLY A 119 -1.13 8.79 12.12
CA GLY A 119 -0.98 8.72 10.67
C GLY A 119 -2.27 8.23 9.99
N VAL A 120 -2.89 7.18 10.53
CA VAL A 120 -4.19 6.67 10.05
C VAL A 120 -5.27 7.75 10.14
N ALA A 121 -5.35 8.48 11.27
CA ALA A 121 -6.32 9.55 11.44
C ALA A 121 -6.11 10.69 10.43
N LEU A 122 -4.86 11.09 10.16
CA LEU A 122 -4.53 12.11 9.17
C LEU A 122 -4.90 11.69 7.75
N LEU A 123 -4.57 10.46 7.35
CA LEU A 123 -4.91 9.92 6.03
C LEU A 123 -6.42 9.89 5.81
N ARG A 124 -7.18 9.39 6.78
CA ARG A 124 -8.65 9.32 6.70
C ARG A 124 -9.29 10.71 6.66
N ALA A 125 -8.78 11.66 7.45
CA ALA A 125 -9.28 13.04 7.44
C ALA A 125 -9.05 13.70 6.07
N ALA A 126 -7.85 13.60 5.52
CA ALA A 126 -7.51 14.16 4.21
C ALA A 126 -8.28 13.48 3.07
N ALA A 127 -8.37 12.14 3.08
CA ALA A 127 -9.13 11.39 2.09
C ALA A 127 -10.64 11.69 2.14
N LYS A 128 -11.21 11.91 3.32
CA LYS A 128 -12.61 12.37 3.47
C LYS A 128 -12.85 13.72 2.81
N ASN A 129 -11.88 14.63 2.90
CA ASN A 129 -11.96 15.98 2.34
C ASN A 129 -11.18 16.12 1.01
N PHE A 130 -11.15 15.07 0.19
CA PHE A 130 -10.31 14.97 -1.01
C PHE A 130 -10.59 16.05 -2.06
N GLU A 131 -11.77 16.62 -2.09
CA GLU A 131 -12.12 17.73 -2.99
C GLU A 131 -11.24 18.97 -2.72
N ASP A 132 -10.92 19.22 -1.46
CA ASP A 132 -10.15 20.37 -1.03
C ASP A 132 -8.71 20.04 -0.62
N VAL A 133 -8.44 18.78 -0.24
CA VAL A 133 -7.14 18.33 0.30
C VAL A 133 -6.57 17.19 -0.52
N LEU A 134 -5.31 17.32 -0.92
CA LEU A 134 -4.58 16.26 -1.60
C LEU A 134 -4.00 15.29 -0.55
N VAL A 135 -4.27 13.99 -0.68
CA VAL A 135 -3.76 12.96 0.23
C VAL A 135 -2.75 12.06 -0.48
N ILE A 136 -1.60 11.83 0.15
CA ILE A 136 -0.51 11.00 -0.39
C ILE A 136 -0.07 10.02 0.69
N CYS A 137 -0.13 8.72 0.40
CA CYS A 137 0.28 7.65 1.32
C CYS A 137 1.44 6.78 0.80
N ASP A 138 1.91 7.01 -0.42
CA ASP A 138 2.94 6.18 -1.07
C ASP A 138 4.03 7.08 -1.68
N PRO A 139 5.32 6.87 -1.34
CA PRO A 139 6.43 7.61 -1.93
C PRO A 139 6.51 7.52 -3.47
N LYS A 140 6.00 6.44 -4.06
CA LYS A 140 5.97 6.27 -5.52
C LYS A 140 5.14 7.33 -6.24
N ASP A 141 4.21 7.98 -5.54
CA ASP A 141 3.35 9.02 -6.12
C ASP A 141 4.03 10.39 -6.18
N TYR A 142 5.12 10.64 -5.44
CA TYR A 142 5.72 11.97 -5.31
C TYR A 142 6.02 12.64 -6.64
N HIS A 143 6.62 11.90 -7.58
CA HIS A 143 6.97 12.43 -8.89
C HIS A 143 5.72 12.86 -9.69
N HIS A 144 4.68 12.04 -9.69
CA HIS A 144 3.41 12.35 -10.37
C HIS A 144 2.71 13.55 -9.76
N ILE A 145 2.78 13.69 -8.42
CA ILE A 145 2.20 14.85 -7.71
C ILE A 145 2.88 16.13 -8.14
N VAL A 146 4.22 16.17 -8.12
CA VAL A 146 4.98 17.36 -8.54
C VAL A 146 4.68 17.72 -10.00
N ALA A 147 4.65 16.74 -10.89
CA ALA A 147 4.31 16.97 -12.30
C ALA A 147 2.91 17.57 -12.47
N ASN A 148 1.91 17.04 -11.76
CA ASN A 148 0.53 17.53 -11.80
C ASN A 148 0.38 18.92 -11.19
N MET A 149 1.12 19.25 -10.11
CA MET A 149 1.15 20.59 -9.52
C MET A 149 1.70 21.60 -10.51
N ASN A 150 2.81 21.29 -11.18
CA ASN A 150 3.43 22.17 -12.19
C ASN A 150 2.50 22.42 -13.38
N MET A 151 1.73 21.40 -13.81
CA MET A 151 0.76 21.50 -14.91
C MET A 151 -0.60 22.07 -14.48
N LYS A 152 -0.81 22.36 -13.18
CA LYS A 152 -2.11 22.74 -12.59
C LYS A 152 -3.24 21.75 -12.89
N LYS A 153 -2.91 20.46 -13.03
CA LYS A 153 -3.83 19.38 -13.39
C LYS A 153 -4.36 18.56 -12.20
N ASN A 154 -4.44 19.15 -11.02
CA ASN A 154 -5.03 18.46 -9.84
C ASN A 154 -6.55 18.43 -9.96
N ASP A 155 -7.08 17.62 -10.87
CA ASP A 155 -8.52 17.50 -11.11
C ASP A 155 -9.22 16.63 -10.05
N PHE A 156 -10.54 16.64 -10.07
CA PHE A 156 -11.38 15.87 -9.16
C PHE A 156 -11.11 14.34 -9.26
N SER A 157 -10.95 13.82 -10.46
CA SER A 157 -10.72 12.39 -10.71
C SER A 157 -9.39 11.94 -10.09
N PHE A 158 -8.33 12.71 -10.27
CA PHE A 158 -7.03 12.43 -9.70
C PHE A 158 -7.06 12.45 -8.16
N ARG A 159 -7.69 13.46 -7.55
CA ARG A 159 -7.86 13.53 -6.09
C ARG A 159 -8.68 12.37 -5.55
N LYS A 160 -9.76 11.98 -6.24
CA LYS A 160 -10.58 10.82 -5.88
C LYS A 160 -9.78 9.51 -5.93
N GLN A 161 -8.90 9.34 -6.91
CA GLN A 161 -8.02 8.17 -6.99
C GLN A 161 -7.05 8.11 -5.81
N LEU A 162 -6.44 9.24 -5.44
CA LEU A 162 -5.56 9.30 -4.26
C LEU A 162 -6.31 9.04 -2.95
N ALA A 163 -7.54 9.53 -2.82
CA ALA A 163 -8.38 9.25 -1.67
C ALA A 163 -8.75 7.76 -1.58
N ALA A 164 -9.10 7.14 -2.71
CA ALA A 164 -9.34 5.70 -2.77
C ALA A 164 -8.09 4.90 -2.39
N LYS A 165 -6.90 5.31 -2.87
CA LYS A 165 -5.63 4.70 -2.49
C LYS A 165 -5.37 4.82 -0.98
N ALA A 166 -5.61 5.99 -0.39
CA ALA A 166 -5.41 6.22 1.04
C ALA A 166 -6.37 5.39 1.90
N PHE A 167 -7.67 5.30 1.54
CA PHE A 167 -8.61 4.41 2.24
C PHE A 167 -8.26 2.94 2.07
N GLY A 168 -7.85 2.51 0.86
CA GLY A 168 -7.36 1.15 0.63
C GLY A 168 -6.12 0.83 1.49
N HIS A 169 -5.19 1.79 1.61
CA HIS A 169 -4.00 1.64 2.44
C HIS A 169 -4.33 1.49 3.93
N THR A 170 -5.24 2.32 4.47
CA THR A 170 -5.66 2.21 5.88
C THR A 170 -6.48 0.94 6.13
N ALA A 171 -7.35 0.52 5.21
CA ALA A 171 -8.10 -0.73 5.35
C ALA A 171 -7.19 -1.96 5.34
N TYR A 172 -6.21 -2.00 4.45
CA TYR A 172 -5.18 -3.04 4.43
C TYR A 172 -4.39 -3.07 5.73
N TYR A 173 -3.94 -1.91 6.21
CA TYR A 173 -3.23 -1.75 7.47
C TYR A 173 -4.03 -2.27 8.67
N ASP A 174 -5.29 -1.86 8.80
CA ASP A 174 -6.19 -2.31 9.87
C ASP A 174 -6.49 -3.81 9.77
N SER A 175 -6.55 -4.37 8.55
CA SER A 175 -6.71 -5.82 8.35
C SER A 175 -5.53 -6.61 8.91
N LEU A 176 -4.29 -6.14 8.72
CA LEU A 176 -3.10 -6.78 9.30
C LEU A 176 -3.12 -6.73 10.83
N ILE A 177 -3.52 -5.60 11.40
CA ILE A 177 -3.63 -5.43 12.86
C ILE A 177 -4.73 -6.31 13.43
N ALA A 178 -5.91 -6.34 12.80
CA ALA A 178 -7.02 -7.19 13.23
C ALA A 178 -6.60 -8.67 13.26
N ASN A 179 -5.94 -9.14 12.22
CA ASN A 179 -5.44 -10.52 12.16
C ASN A 179 -4.35 -10.81 13.20
N TYR A 180 -3.52 -9.82 13.55
CA TYR A 180 -2.51 -9.95 14.59
C TYR A 180 -3.11 -10.19 15.99
N PHE A 181 -4.28 -9.59 16.27
CA PHE A 181 -4.99 -9.75 17.55
C PHE A 181 -6.01 -10.89 17.58
N THR A 182 -6.36 -11.44 16.41
CA THR A 182 -7.40 -12.48 16.32
C THR A 182 -6.82 -13.85 16.71
N GLU A 183 -7.29 -14.40 17.82
CA GLU A 183 -6.97 -15.77 18.28
C GLU A 183 -8.11 -16.76 18.01
N GLU A 184 -9.32 -16.26 17.78
CA GLU A 184 -10.51 -17.07 17.55
C GLU A 184 -10.51 -17.71 16.15
N PRO A 185 -10.69 -19.05 16.02
CA PRO A 185 -10.70 -19.72 14.72
C PRO A 185 -11.84 -19.28 13.79
N PHE A 186 -12.99 -18.86 14.35
CA PHE A 186 -14.19 -18.48 13.61
C PHE A 186 -14.76 -17.16 14.13
N PRO A 187 -14.07 -16.03 13.96
CA PRO A 187 -14.55 -14.74 14.46
C PRO A 187 -15.81 -14.31 13.69
N GLU A 188 -16.67 -13.50 14.35
CA GLU A 188 -17.89 -12.95 13.73
C GLU A 188 -17.59 -12.15 12.46
N LYS A 189 -16.43 -11.47 12.39
CA LYS A 189 -15.99 -10.69 11.24
C LYS A 189 -14.57 -11.07 10.86
N ILE A 190 -14.38 -11.36 9.58
CA ILE A 190 -13.07 -11.68 9.00
C ILE A 190 -12.65 -10.53 8.09
N THR A 191 -11.42 -10.08 8.22
CA THR A 191 -10.79 -9.15 7.29
C THR A 191 -9.60 -9.81 6.60
N VAL A 192 -9.49 -9.64 5.29
CA VAL A 192 -8.40 -10.22 4.49
C VAL A 192 -7.69 -9.09 3.76
N GLY A 193 -6.43 -8.84 4.16
CA GLY A 193 -5.56 -7.90 3.47
C GLY A 193 -4.91 -8.56 2.26
N LEU A 194 -5.20 -8.05 1.08
CA LEU A 194 -4.61 -8.54 -0.17
C LEU A 194 -3.75 -7.44 -0.80
N LYS A 195 -2.49 -7.77 -1.12
CA LYS A 195 -1.54 -6.90 -1.80
C LYS A 195 -1.33 -7.39 -3.23
N LYS A 196 -1.50 -6.50 -4.21
CA LYS A 196 -1.28 -6.83 -5.60
C LYS A 196 0.19 -7.23 -5.83
N PHE A 197 0.39 -8.41 -6.37
CA PHE A 197 1.71 -8.94 -6.72
C PHE A 197 2.08 -8.56 -8.16
N SER A 198 1.22 -8.92 -9.13
CA SER A 198 1.43 -8.62 -10.55
C SER A 198 0.12 -8.57 -11.32
N ASP A 199 0.14 -7.94 -12.49
CA ASP A 199 -0.87 -8.15 -13.51
C ASP A 199 -0.56 -9.46 -14.25
N LEU A 200 -1.61 -10.16 -14.66
CA LEU A 200 -1.49 -11.37 -15.46
C LEU A 200 -1.70 -11.05 -16.94
N ARG A 201 -1.14 -11.89 -17.81
CA ARG A 201 -1.28 -11.73 -19.26
C ARG A 201 -2.75 -11.67 -19.69
N TYR A 202 -3.61 -12.53 -19.11
CA TYR A 202 -5.07 -12.52 -19.23
C TYR A 202 -5.68 -13.40 -18.11
N GLY A 203 -7.00 -13.36 -17.97
CA GLY A 203 -7.75 -14.17 -17.02
C GLY A 203 -7.94 -15.62 -17.49
N GLU A 204 -9.13 -16.18 -17.22
CA GLU A 204 -9.49 -17.51 -17.72
C GLU A 204 -9.58 -17.52 -19.26
N ASN A 205 -10.13 -16.44 -19.83
CA ASN A 205 -10.24 -16.24 -21.27
C ASN A 205 -9.36 -15.06 -21.73
N PRO A 206 -8.86 -15.05 -23.00
CA PRO A 206 -7.92 -14.06 -23.50
C PRO A 206 -8.38 -12.59 -23.42
N HIS A 207 -9.68 -12.34 -23.43
CA HIS A 207 -10.24 -10.98 -23.35
C HIS A 207 -10.43 -10.47 -21.92
N GLN A 208 -10.25 -11.32 -20.91
CA GLN A 208 -10.40 -10.97 -19.50
C GLN A 208 -9.11 -10.42 -18.93
N LYS A 209 -9.22 -9.39 -18.08
CA LYS A 209 -8.10 -8.92 -17.28
C LYS A 209 -8.04 -9.70 -15.97
N ALA A 210 -6.83 -9.97 -15.50
CA ALA A 210 -6.60 -10.60 -14.21
C ALA A 210 -5.36 -10.05 -13.52
N SER A 211 -5.31 -10.18 -12.21
CA SER A 211 -4.15 -9.81 -11.39
C SER A 211 -3.97 -10.83 -10.28
N LEU A 212 -2.72 -11.10 -9.92
CA LEU A 212 -2.36 -11.92 -8.78
C LEU A 212 -2.24 -11.04 -7.54
N TYR A 213 -2.85 -11.47 -6.45
CA TYR A 213 -2.75 -10.85 -5.14
C TYR A 213 -2.15 -11.82 -4.14
N GLN A 214 -1.34 -11.30 -3.25
CA GLN A 214 -0.73 -12.05 -2.16
C GLN A 214 -1.43 -11.71 -0.85
N ILE A 215 -1.71 -12.74 -0.04
CA ILE A 215 -2.15 -12.56 1.34
C ILE A 215 -0.90 -12.35 2.19
N SER A 216 -0.86 -11.26 2.94
CA SER A 216 0.23 -10.99 3.88
C SER A 216 0.30 -12.11 4.92
N ASN A 217 1.53 -12.51 5.24
CA ASN A 217 1.85 -13.56 6.22
C ASN A 217 1.49 -15.00 5.83
N LEU A 218 0.89 -15.25 4.66
CA LEU A 218 0.76 -16.59 4.11
C LEU A 218 1.89 -16.85 3.12
N GLN A 219 2.78 -17.77 3.48
CA GLN A 219 3.76 -18.31 2.53
C GLN A 219 3.03 -19.31 1.62
N SER A 220 2.49 -18.82 0.53
CA SER A 220 2.03 -19.68 -0.56
C SER A 220 3.22 -20.05 -1.44
N PRO A 221 3.32 -21.28 -1.93
CA PRO A 221 4.33 -21.65 -2.94
C PRO A 221 4.36 -20.72 -4.13
N ILE A 222 3.18 -20.25 -4.57
CA ILE A 222 3.03 -19.32 -5.69
C ILE A 222 3.59 -17.93 -5.35
N SER A 223 3.53 -17.48 -4.10
CA SER A 223 4.09 -16.19 -3.70
C SER A 223 5.61 -16.11 -3.82
N ASN A 224 6.28 -17.25 -3.85
CA ASN A 224 7.72 -17.38 -4.04
C ASN A 224 8.11 -17.81 -5.46
N LEU A 225 7.14 -17.89 -6.38
CA LEU A 225 7.40 -18.25 -7.76
C LEU A 225 8.26 -17.17 -8.44
N ASN A 226 9.44 -17.54 -8.90
CA ASN A 226 10.32 -16.68 -9.68
C ASN A 226 10.39 -17.18 -11.12
N GLN A 227 9.75 -16.45 -12.03
CA GLN A 227 9.81 -16.75 -13.44
C GLN A 227 11.17 -16.34 -14.00
N LEU A 228 11.98 -17.30 -14.45
CA LEU A 228 13.33 -17.06 -14.94
C LEU A 228 13.36 -16.56 -16.39
N GLN A 229 12.38 -16.98 -17.20
CA GLN A 229 12.27 -16.59 -18.62
C GLN A 229 10.88 -16.87 -19.18
N GLY A 230 10.62 -16.40 -20.41
CA GLY A 230 9.40 -16.65 -21.16
C GLY A 230 8.39 -15.51 -21.02
N LYS A 231 7.18 -15.75 -21.54
CA LYS A 231 6.08 -14.78 -21.50
C LYS A 231 5.47 -14.74 -20.11
N GLU A 232 4.87 -13.58 -19.74
CA GLU A 232 4.06 -13.46 -18.52
C GLU A 232 3.02 -14.56 -18.44
N LEU A 233 2.82 -15.07 -17.22
CA LEU A 233 1.86 -16.15 -16.96
C LEU A 233 0.42 -15.63 -17.02
N SER A 234 -0.49 -16.48 -17.52
CA SER A 234 -1.94 -16.24 -17.45
C SER A 234 -2.52 -16.83 -16.16
N TYR A 235 -3.79 -16.54 -15.88
CA TYR A 235 -4.53 -17.19 -14.81
C TYR A 235 -4.45 -18.72 -14.88
N ASN A 236 -4.69 -19.30 -16.05
CA ASN A 236 -4.65 -20.76 -16.24
C ASN A 236 -3.27 -21.35 -15.93
N ASN A 237 -2.19 -20.64 -16.28
CA ASN A 237 -0.85 -21.10 -15.94
C ASN A 237 -0.63 -21.13 -14.43
N TYR A 238 -1.10 -20.12 -13.69
CA TYR A 238 -0.95 -20.10 -12.24
C TYR A 238 -1.72 -21.22 -11.54
N ILE A 239 -2.97 -21.49 -11.96
CA ILE A 239 -3.76 -22.59 -11.34
C ILE A 239 -3.18 -23.97 -11.67
N ASP A 240 -2.62 -24.16 -12.87
CA ASP A 240 -1.94 -25.41 -13.23
C ASP A 240 -0.64 -25.60 -12.43
N VAL A 241 0.16 -24.53 -12.25
CA VAL A 241 1.39 -24.56 -11.43
C VAL A 241 1.03 -24.87 -9.96
N ASP A 242 -0.01 -24.23 -9.42
CA ASP A 242 -0.47 -24.48 -8.04
C ASP A 242 -0.88 -25.93 -7.85
N SER A 243 -1.68 -26.48 -8.78
CA SER A 243 -2.13 -27.86 -8.74
C SER A 243 -0.96 -28.86 -8.83
N ALA A 244 -0.02 -28.62 -9.74
CA ALA A 244 1.16 -29.46 -9.91
C ALA A 244 2.06 -29.42 -8.68
N TYR A 245 2.31 -28.24 -8.14
CA TYR A 245 3.17 -28.06 -6.97
C TYR A 245 2.56 -28.70 -5.71
N ASN A 246 1.30 -28.44 -5.42
CA ASN A 246 0.63 -29.00 -4.26
C ASN A 246 0.59 -30.53 -4.31
N LEU A 247 0.43 -31.10 -5.49
CA LEU A 247 0.41 -32.55 -5.66
C LEU A 247 1.83 -33.15 -5.53
N VAL A 248 2.86 -32.56 -6.15
CA VAL A 248 4.22 -33.10 -6.07
C VAL A 248 4.78 -33.07 -4.64
N CYS A 249 4.38 -32.07 -3.85
CA CYS A 249 4.77 -31.95 -2.43
C CYS A 249 4.24 -33.06 -1.53
N GLN A 250 3.27 -33.88 -1.98
CA GLN A 250 2.76 -35.01 -1.22
C GLN A 250 3.71 -36.20 -1.24
N PHE A 251 4.70 -36.24 -2.12
CA PHE A 251 5.62 -37.35 -2.29
C PHE A 251 6.96 -37.10 -1.61
N GLN A 252 7.52 -38.10 -0.96
CA GLN A 252 8.82 -38.03 -0.28
C GLN A 252 9.99 -38.45 -1.19
N LYS A 253 9.74 -39.23 -2.23
CA LYS A 253 10.74 -39.65 -3.21
C LYS A 253 10.84 -38.66 -4.38
N PRO A 254 11.90 -38.69 -5.17
CA PRO A 254 11.95 -37.95 -6.41
C PRO A 254 10.71 -38.25 -7.26
N SER A 255 9.91 -37.20 -7.53
CA SER A 255 8.59 -37.36 -8.15
C SER A 255 8.40 -36.34 -9.25
N CYS A 256 7.61 -36.70 -10.25
CA CYS A 256 7.17 -35.82 -11.31
C CYS A 256 5.65 -35.82 -11.41
N VAL A 257 5.08 -34.64 -11.53
CA VAL A 257 3.65 -34.41 -11.76
C VAL A 257 3.48 -33.58 -13.02
N ILE A 258 2.67 -34.05 -13.95
CA ILE A 258 2.27 -33.35 -15.17
C ILE A 258 0.79 -33.04 -15.05
N VAL A 259 0.45 -31.74 -15.16
CA VAL A 259 -0.92 -31.25 -14.99
C VAL A 259 -1.43 -30.60 -16.27
N LYS A 260 -2.69 -30.81 -16.56
CA LYS A 260 -3.43 -30.12 -17.60
C LYS A 260 -4.82 -29.77 -17.07
N HIS A 261 -5.20 -28.47 -17.16
CA HIS A 261 -6.49 -27.98 -16.65
C HIS A 261 -6.73 -28.39 -15.18
N THR A 262 -5.73 -28.14 -14.33
CA THR A 262 -5.72 -28.46 -12.88
C THR A 262 -5.78 -29.94 -12.51
N ASN A 263 -5.85 -30.84 -13.49
CA ASN A 263 -5.88 -32.28 -13.25
C ASN A 263 -4.57 -32.96 -13.65
N PRO A 264 -4.07 -33.92 -12.87
CA PRO A 264 -2.88 -34.64 -13.23
C PRO A 264 -3.17 -35.57 -14.40
N CYS A 265 -2.42 -35.45 -15.48
CA CYS A 265 -2.42 -36.38 -16.59
C CYS A 265 -1.24 -37.39 -16.52
N GLY A 266 -0.26 -37.14 -15.64
CA GLY A 266 0.82 -38.07 -15.37
C GLY A 266 1.47 -37.80 -14.01
N VAL A 267 1.62 -38.85 -13.21
CA VAL A 267 2.29 -38.82 -11.90
C VAL A 267 3.17 -40.04 -11.72
N SER A 268 4.40 -39.83 -11.28
CA SER A 268 5.29 -40.93 -10.96
C SER A 268 6.32 -40.55 -9.90
N SER A 269 6.65 -41.54 -9.07
CA SER A 269 7.78 -41.50 -8.14
C SER A 269 8.78 -42.58 -8.49
N SER A 270 10.07 -42.27 -8.49
CA SER A 270 11.15 -43.21 -8.84
C SER A 270 12.39 -42.98 -7.97
N ALA A 271 13.42 -43.79 -8.18
CA ALA A 271 14.71 -43.63 -7.51
C ALA A 271 15.44 -42.33 -7.89
N ASN A 272 15.18 -41.82 -9.07
CA ASN A 272 15.72 -40.57 -9.58
C ASN A 272 14.67 -39.77 -10.36
N ILE A 273 14.91 -38.49 -10.54
CA ILE A 273 13.95 -37.56 -11.16
C ILE A 273 13.74 -37.82 -12.66
N PHE A 274 14.75 -38.32 -13.36
CA PHE A 274 14.67 -38.63 -14.79
C PHE A 274 13.67 -39.76 -15.05
N ASP A 275 13.76 -40.88 -14.29
CA ASP A 275 12.81 -42.00 -14.40
C ASP A 275 11.42 -41.56 -13.94
N ALA A 276 11.30 -40.75 -12.90
CA ALA A 276 10.02 -40.17 -12.47
C ALA A 276 9.36 -39.39 -13.62
N TYR A 277 10.08 -38.51 -14.27
CA TYR A 277 9.58 -37.73 -15.43
C TYR A 277 9.18 -38.66 -16.59
N LYS A 278 10.03 -39.59 -16.97
CA LYS A 278 9.78 -40.51 -18.09
C LYS A 278 8.52 -41.35 -17.88
N ASN A 279 8.33 -41.84 -16.66
CA ASN A 279 7.15 -42.64 -16.31
C ASN A 279 5.89 -41.77 -16.24
N ALA A 280 5.97 -40.56 -15.67
CA ALA A 280 4.84 -39.62 -15.65
C ALA A 280 4.41 -39.23 -17.07
N LEU A 281 5.37 -38.93 -17.94
CA LEU A 281 5.10 -38.64 -19.37
C LEU A 281 4.43 -39.79 -20.10
N ALA A 282 4.82 -41.03 -19.78
CA ALA A 282 4.25 -42.25 -20.40
C ALA A 282 2.78 -42.51 -19.99
N CYS A 283 2.27 -41.89 -18.93
CA CYS A 283 0.86 -42.03 -18.53
C CYS A 283 -0.10 -41.44 -19.57
N ASP A 284 0.19 -40.24 -20.08
CA ASP A 284 -0.58 -39.59 -21.15
C ASP A 284 0.32 -38.63 -21.94
N PRO A 285 1.07 -39.17 -22.91
CA PRO A 285 1.99 -38.34 -23.71
C PRO A 285 1.29 -37.33 -24.64
N VAL A 286 0.00 -37.54 -24.92
CA VAL A 286 -0.81 -36.64 -25.77
C VAL A 286 -1.19 -35.38 -25.01
N SER A 287 -1.54 -35.52 -23.74
CA SER A 287 -1.92 -34.36 -22.89
C SER A 287 -0.72 -33.63 -22.31
N ALA A 288 0.43 -34.26 -22.24
CA ALA A 288 1.67 -33.70 -21.69
C ALA A 288 2.40 -32.81 -22.70
N PHE A 289 1.90 -31.58 -22.90
CA PHE A 289 2.56 -30.58 -23.75
C PHE A 289 2.46 -29.18 -23.11
N GLY A 290 3.39 -28.23 -23.47
CA GLY A 290 3.41 -26.86 -22.99
C GLY A 290 4.80 -26.25 -23.08
#